data_00e3122642c2ce28ec17691b8e1165f4
#
_entry.id   00e3122642c2ce28ec17691b8e1165f4
#
_cell.length_a   1.000
_cell.length_b   1.000
_cell.length_c   1.000
_cell.angle_alpha   90.00
_cell.angle_beta   90.00
_cell.angle_gamma   90.00
#
_symmetry.space_group_name_H-M   'P 1'
#
loop_
_entity.id
_entity.type
_entity.pdbx_description
1 polymer ?
#
loop_
_entity_poly.entity_id
_entity_poly.type
_entity_poly.pdbx_seq_one_letter_code
_entity_poly.pdbx_strand_id
1 'polypeptide(L)'
;MTNVPNSGMSKVSTKGIEWSEGKEDDFSDLHQAIKDKKTKRNAFNSDDNSGSDSSSSEDDSEPPESQPGMRFLWASQHNELELAEKLLKADDNLIKFRDSDGYTALHRASYSNHPRMVTFLLKSGADITATTEGEDWQPIHSACRWNAAEALEVLLVWGANVNATTNGGQTPLHLAAFCENSQNSLELLLTHPKLKSMTKNAQSDTPKDIAMRNGNCVELFDLVQPAYRDITTHYS
;
A
#
# COMPACT_ATOMS: atom_id res chain seq x y z
N MET A 1 33.39 -47.58 15.80
CA MET A 1 33.55 -46.40 16.69
C MET A 1 34.48 -45.44 16.00
N THR A 2 33.95 -44.49 15.28
CA THR A 2 34.73 -43.32 14.79
C THR A 2 33.78 -42.12 14.80
N ASN A 3 34.03 -41.25 15.76
CA ASN A 3 33.38 -39.96 15.98
C ASN A 3 33.73 -38.99 14.85
N VAL A 4 32.74 -38.37 14.22
CA VAL A 4 32.91 -37.22 13.33
C VAL A 4 32.40 -35.97 14.07
N PRO A 5 33.17 -34.88 14.17
CA PRO A 5 32.74 -33.68 14.90
C PRO A 5 31.79 -32.87 14.06
N ASN A 6 30.74 -32.45 14.72
CA ASN A 6 29.67 -31.54 14.28
C ASN A 6 30.25 -30.12 14.09
N SER A 7 30.43 -29.70 12.85
CA SER A 7 30.82 -28.31 12.53
C SER A 7 29.58 -27.41 12.60
N GLY A 8 29.62 -26.46 13.54
CA GLY A 8 28.57 -25.49 13.81
C GLY A 8 28.23 -24.67 12.59
N MET A 9 27.00 -24.76 12.13
CA MET A 9 26.35 -23.78 11.27
C MET A 9 25.90 -22.60 12.13
N SER A 10 26.54 -21.47 11.95
CA SER A 10 26.11 -20.19 12.48
C SER A 10 24.71 -19.88 11.96
N LYS A 11 23.76 -19.84 12.89
CA LYS A 11 22.39 -19.36 12.61
C LYS A 11 22.44 -17.90 12.24
N VAL A 12 22.27 -17.59 10.96
CA VAL A 12 21.91 -16.24 10.51
C VAL A 12 20.48 -15.98 11.01
N SER A 13 20.37 -15.11 12.00
CA SER A 13 19.09 -14.68 12.55
C SER A 13 18.39 -13.79 11.53
N THR A 14 17.53 -14.37 10.71
CA THR A 14 16.49 -13.65 10.02
C THR A 14 15.43 -13.27 11.06
N LYS A 15 15.49 -12.06 11.60
CA LYS A 15 14.34 -11.47 12.31
C LYS A 15 13.26 -11.23 11.27
N GLY A 16 12.52 -12.28 10.95
CA GLY A 16 11.28 -12.20 10.21
C GLY A 16 10.25 -11.49 11.07
N ILE A 17 9.52 -10.57 10.46
CA ILE A 17 8.31 -9.99 11.04
C ILE A 17 7.34 -11.16 11.21
N GLU A 18 7.09 -11.60 12.44
CA GLU A 18 6.06 -12.60 12.72
C GLU A 18 4.69 -11.94 12.60
N TRP A 19 3.93 -12.39 11.61
CA TRP A 19 2.54 -12.02 11.42
C TRP A 19 1.69 -12.83 12.41
N SER A 20 1.50 -12.32 13.63
CA SER A 20 0.57 -12.91 14.58
C SER A 20 -0.80 -12.32 14.41
N GLU A 21 -1.80 -13.18 14.17
CA GLU A 21 -3.21 -12.83 14.25
C GLU A 21 -3.53 -12.35 15.66
N GLY A 22 -4.02 -11.11 15.78
CA GLY A 22 -4.75 -10.60 16.93
C GLY A 22 -3.93 -10.35 18.20
N LYS A 23 -3.24 -9.20 18.26
CA LYS A 23 -3.04 -8.45 19.51
C LYS A 23 -3.15 -6.95 19.20
N GLU A 24 -4.12 -6.32 19.82
CA GLU A 24 -4.20 -4.88 19.97
C GLU A 24 -2.96 -4.46 20.78
N ASP A 25 -2.36 -3.31 20.44
CA ASP A 25 -1.42 -2.53 21.25
C ASP A 25 0.09 -2.59 20.95
N ASP A 26 0.56 -2.70 19.68
CA ASP A 26 2.00 -2.41 19.46
C ASP A 26 2.34 -1.71 18.13
N PHE A 27 1.57 -0.66 17.80
CA PHE A 27 1.89 0.20 16.65
C PHE A 27 2.88 1.34 16.97
N SER A 28 3.23 1.57 18.24
CA SER A 28 4.15 2.64 18.63
C SER A 28 5.58 2.38 18.15
N ASP A 29 6.03 1.14 18.24
CA ASP A 29 7.40 0.75 17.88
C ASP A 29 7.59 0.69 16.37
N LEU A 30 6.54 0.27 15.61
CA LEU A 30 6.54 0.29 14.16
C LEU A 30 6.57 1.74 13.63
N HIS A 31 5.78 2.63 14.26
CA HIS A 31 5.78 4.06 13.94
C HIS A 31 7.12 4.74 14.21
N GLN A 32 7.81 4.35 15.27
CA GLN A 32 9.12 4.88 15.61
C GLN A 32 10.19 4.41 14.62
N ALA A 33 10.16 3.13 14.23
CA ALA A 33 11.07 2.58 13.24
C ALA A 33 10.92 3.22 11.84
N ILE A 34 9.68 3.57 11.45
CA ILE A 34 9.39 4.29 10.20
C ILE A 34 9.89 5.74 10.28
N LYS A 35 9.69 6.40 11.43
CA LYS A 35 10.16 7.78 11.67
C LYS A 35 11.69 7.89 11.61
N ASP A 36 12.39 6.93 12.19
CA ASP A 36 13.85 6.90 12.23
C ASP A 36 14.47 6.67 10.83
N LYS A 37 13.80 5.87 9.97
CA LYS A 37 14.20 5.72 8.56
C LYS A 37 13.94 7.00 7.73
N LYS A 38 12.85 7.72 7.99
CA LYS A 38 12.49 8.97 7.27
C LYS A 38 13.47 10.10 7.59
N THR A 39 13.95 10.20 8.83
CA THR A 39 14.92 11.24 9.25
C THR A 39 16.28 11.06 8.58
N LYS A 40 16.70 9.84 8.30
CA LYS A 40 17.99 9.55 7.64
C LYS A 40 17.98 9.79 6.12
N ARG A 41 16.80 9.77 5.46
CA ARG A 41 16.67 9.97 4.00
C ARG A 41 16.47 11.45 3.60
N ASN A 42 15.85 12.28 4.45
CA ASN A 42 15.63 13.71 4.14
C ASN A 42 16.89 14.58 4.19
N ALA A 43 18.04 14.01 4.57
CA ALA A 43 19.32 14.72 4.56
C ALA A 43 20.05 14.70 3.21
N PHE A 44 19.51 14.02 2.17
CA PHE A 44 20.24 13.81 0.90
C PHE A 44 19.55 14.32 -0.37
N ASN A 45 18.34 14.89 -0.32
CA ASN A 45 17.69 15.44 -1.52
C ASN A 45 17.17 16.86 -1.25
N SER A 46 18.06 17.84 -1.37
CA SER A 46 17.72 19.18 -1.81
C SER A 46 18.43 19.37 -3.15
N ASP A 47 17.66 19.47 -4.20
CA ASP A 47 17.83 20.16 -5.46
C ASP A 47 17.36 19.28 -6.64
N ASP A 48 16.35 19.72 -7.26
CA ASP A 48 16.05 19.99 -8.64
C ASP A 48 14.58 19.75 -9.00
N ASN A 49 13.96 20.89 -9.23
CA ASN A 49 12.64 21.09 -9.77
C ASN A 49 12.72 21.00 -11.31
N SER A 50 11.88 20.19 -11.94
CA SER A 50 11.10 20.60 -13.13
C SER A 50 10.45 19.39 -13.81
N GLY A 51 9.14 19.44 -13.94
CA GLY A 51 8.36 18.46 -14.71
C GLY A 51 6.86 18.72 -14.51
N SER A 52 6.35 19.67 -15.31
CA SER A 52 4.93 19.97 -15.42
C SER A 52 4.14 18.76 -15.85
N ASP A 53 3.21 18.31 -15.02
CA ASP A 53 2.07 17.56 -15.48
C ASP A 53 0.80 18.20 -14.91
N SER A 54 -0.03 18.66 -15.83
CA SER A 54 -1.32 19.27 -15.58
C SER A 54 -2.30 18.20 -15.07
N SER A 55 -2.26 17.90 -13.79
CA SER A 55 -3.40 17.32 -13.09
C SER A 55 -4.19 18.48 -12.51
N SER A 56 -5.47 18.50 -12.88
CA SER A 56 -6.51 19.36 -12.34
C SER A 56 -6.22 19.75 -10.89
N SER A 57 -6.07 21.04 -10.65
CA SER A 57 -6.07 21.66 -9.35
C SER A 57 -7.31 21.16 -8.61
N GLU A 58 -7.17 20.11 -7.79
CA GLU A 58 -8.14 19.85 -6.75
C GLU A 58 -8.00 21.02 -5.80
N ASP A 59 -8.96 21.91 -5.94
CA ASP A 59 -9.19 23.10 -5.16
C ASP A 59 -9.10 22.74 -3.65
N ASP A 60 -8.14 23.35 -2.94
CA ASP A 60 -8.03 23.33 -1.47
C ASP A 60 -9.19 24.06 -0.80
N SER A 61 -10.38 24.09 -1.44
CA SER A 61 -11.58 24.72 -0.96
C SER A 61 -12.09 24.01 0.29
N GLU A 62 -12.72 24.80 1.13
CA GLU A 62 -13.39 24.36 2.36
C GLU A 62 -14.29 23.15 2.12
N PRO A 63 -14.39 22.24 3.11
CA PRO A 63 -15.19 21.03 2.96
C PRO A 63 -16.64 21.37 2.59
N PRO A 64 -17.26 20.66 1.65
CA PRO A 64 -18.63 20.92 1.22
C PRO A 64 -19.59 20.82 2.44
N GLU A 65 -20.10 21.94 2.89
CA GLU A 65 -20.96 21.99 4.08
C GLU A 65 -22.31 21.30 3.88
N SER A 66 -22.80 21.27 2.63
CA SER A 66 -24.13 20.80 2.30
C SER A 66 -24.29 19.28 2.14
N GLN A 67 -23.19 18.52 2.03
CA GLN A 67 -23.22 17.09 1.76
C GLN A 67 -22.34 16.33 2.75
N PRO A 68 -22.90 15.75 3.82
CA PRO A 68 -22.12 15.06 4.85
C PRO A 68 -21.20 13.96 4.30
N GLY A 69 -21.64 13.21 3.27
CA GLY A 69 -20.83 12.17 2.62
C GLY A 69 -19.59 12.73 1.92
N MET A 70 -19.76 13.77 1.09
CA MET A 70 -18.62 14.42 0.42
C MET A 70 -17.67 15.07 1.43
N ARG A 71 -18.22 15.67 2.49
CA ARG A 71 -17.45 16.23 3.59
C ARG A 71 -16.62 15.16 4.31
N PHE A 72 -17.16 13.95 4.47
CA PHE A 72 -16.45 12.83 5.06
C PHE A 72 -15.31 12.32 4.16
N LEU A 73 -15.53 12.25 2.82
CA LEU A 73 -14.49 11.95 1.86
C LEU A 73 -13.37 12.99 1.90
N TRP A 74 -13.74 14.26 1.91
CA TRP A 74 -12.78 15.36 2.00
C TRP A 74 -11.95 15.29 3.28
N ALA A 75 -12.58 15.08 4.45
CA ALA A 75 -11.88 14.92 5.72
C ALA A 75 -10.89 13.74 5.69
N SER A 76 -11.25 12.65 5.01
CA SER A 76 -10.41 11.48 4.87
C SER A 76 -9.21 11.73 3.96
N GLN A 77 -9.39 12.50 2.91
CA GLN A 77 -8.33 12.90 1.98
C GLN A 77 -7.33 13.88 2.61
N HIS A 78 -7.80 14.78 3.48
CA HIS A 78 -6.99 15.83 4.12
C HIS A 78 -6.51 15.45 5.54
N ASN A 79 -6.73 14.19 5.97
CA ASN A 79 -6.33 13.68 7.29
C ASN A 79 -6.96 14.42 8.49
N GLU A 80 -8.16 14.95 8.30
CA GLU A 80 -8.95 15.65 9.33
C GLU A 80 -9.67 14.64 10.23
N LEU A 81 -8.88 13.97 11.12
CA LEU A 81 -9.37 12.87 11.97
C LEU A 81 -10.53 13.30 12.87
N GLU A 82 -10.42 14.47 13.50
CA GLU A 82 -11.45 15.00 14.41
C GLU A 82 -12.77 15.24 13.68
N LEU A 83 -12.71 15.78 12.45
CA LEU A 83 -13.87 16.01 11.62
C LEU A 83 -14.49 14.68 11.17
N ALA A 84 -13.68 13.74 10.71
CA ALA A 84 -14.13 12.41 10.29
C ALA A 84 -14.82 11.67 11.45
N GLU A 85 -14.24 11.70 12.65
CA GLU A 85 -14.80 11.10 13.85
C GLU A 85 -16.14 11.76 14.25
N LYS A 86 -16.20 13.09 14.21
CA LYS A 86 -17.43 13.83 14.49
C LYS A 86 -18.56 13.49 13.51
N LEU A 87 -18.23 13.39 12.22
CA LEU A 87 -19.21 13.04 11.19
C LEU A 87 -19.72 11.62 11.36
N LEU A 88 -18.84 10.63 11.62
CA LEU A 88 -19.24 9.24 11.87
C LEU A 88 -20.07 9.09 13.14
N LYS A 89 -19.79 9.85 14.20
CA LYS A 89 -20.65 9.87 15.42
C LYS A 89 -22.06 10.39 15.14
N ALA A 90 -22.21 11.27 14.15
CA ALA A 90 -23.51 11.81 13.76
C ALA A 90 -24.29 10.86 12.84
N ASP A 91 -23.61 10.16 11.94
CA ASP A 91 -24.18 9.18 11.02
C ASP A 91 -23.16 8.07 10.67
N ASP A 92 -23.36 6.89 11.24
CA ASP A 92 -22.51 5.72 11.02
C ASP A 92 -22.54 5.21 9.57
N ASN A 93 -23.57 5.55 8.79
CA ASN A 93 -23.67 5.11 7.40
C ASN A 93 -22.65 5.81 6.49
N LEU A 94 -22.06 6.93 6.92
CA LEU A 94 -21.04 7.65 6.17
C LEU A 94 -19.83 6.77 5.87
N ILE A 95 -19.55 5.76 6.70
CA ILE A 95 -18.44 4.81 6.44
C ILE A 95 -18.61 4.05 5.11
N LYS A 96 -19.85 3.88 4.64
CA LYS A 96 -20.20 3.19 3.38
C LYS A 96 -20.44 4.17 2.23
N PHE A 97 -20.32 5.46 2.47
CA PHE A 97 -20.59 6.47 1.46
C PHE A 97 -19.59 6.34 0.30
N ARG A 98 -20.08 6.55 -0.91
CA ARG A 98 -19.31 6.54 -2.16
C ARG A 98 -19.62 7.79 -2.97
N ASP A 99 -18.63 8.35 -3.62
CA ASP A 99 -18.88 9.40 -4.63
C ASP A 99 -19.42 8.82 -5.95
N SER A 100 -19.58 9.69 -6.96
CA SER A 100 -20.07 9.31 -8.29
C SER A 100 -19.23 8.27 -9.01
N ASP A 101 -17.95 8.16 -8.67
CA ASP A 101 -16.99 7.22 -9.27
C ASP A 101 -16.78 5.98 -8.39
N GLY A 102 -17.53 5.88 -7.28
CA GLY A 102 -17.47 4.75 -6.35
C GLY A 102 -16.34 4.82 -5.33
N TYR A 103 -15.58 5.92 -5.25
CA TYR A 103 -14.53 6.07 -4.23
C TYR A 103 -15.13 6.20 -2.84
N THR A 104 -14.56 5.48 -1.88
CA THR A 104 -14.89 5.57 -0.46
C THR A 104 -13.85 6.41 0.29
N ALA A 105 -14.15 6.76 1.54
CA ALA A 105 -13.20 7.41 2.45
C ALA A 105 -11.87 6.65 2.54
N LEU A 106 -11.92 5.31 2.53
CA LEU A 106 -10.72 4.48 2.59
C LEU A 106 -9.86 4.60 1.32
N HIS A 107 -10.47 4.73 0.13
CA HIS A 107 -9.73 5.02 -1.10
C HIS A 107 -9.02 6.37 -1.03
N ARG A 108 -9.73 7.42 -0.59
CA ARG A 108 -9.19 8.78 -0.48
C ARG A 108 -8.03 8.87 0.52
N ALA A 109 -8.17 8.27 1.71
CA ALA A 109 -7.12 8.20 2.70
C ALA A 109 -5.89 7.38 2.23
N SER A 110 -6.14 6.31 1.46
CA SER A 110 -5.07 5.47 0.89
C SER A 110 -4.32 6.20 -0.22
N TYR A 111 -5.04 6.93 -1.09
CA TYR A 111 -4.46 7.81 -2.11
C TYR A 111 -3.53 8.86 -1.51
N SER A 112 -3.98 9.54 -0.46
CA SER A 112 -3.25 10.66 0.17
C SER A 112 -2.19 10.20 1.18
N ASN A 113 -1.95 8.90 1.30
CA ASN A 113 -0.93 8.32 2.21
C ASN A 113 -1.13 8.72 3.68
N HIS A 114 -2.36 8.61 4.20
CA HIS A 114 -2.71 8.92 5.58
C HIS A 114 -2.92 7.66 6.43
N PRO A 115 -1.85 6.99 6.92
CA PRO A 115 -1.94 5.69 7.62
C PRO A 115 -2.80 5.75 8.89
N ARG A 116 -2.81 6.90 9.59
CA ARG A 116 -3.67 7.11 10.78
C ARG A 116 -5.14 7.12 10.40
N MET A 117 -5.49 7.83 9.34
CA MET A 117 -6.85 7.87 8.82
C MET A 117 -7.29 6.50 8.29
N VAL A 118 -6.42 5.80 7.54
CA VAL A 118 -6.68 4.42 7.07
C VAL A 118 -6.97 3.50 8.25
N THR A 119 -6.15 3.56 9.31
CA THR A 119 -6.38 2.76 10.53
C THR A 119 -7.69 3.10 11.20
N PHE A 120 -8.02 4.39 11.33
CA PHE A 120 -9.28 4.85 11.90
C PHE A 120 -10.49 4.34 11.12
N LEU A 121 -10.46 4.47 9.79
CA LEU A 121 -11.55 4.01 8.92
C LEU A 121 -11.76 2.49 9.00
N LEU A 122 -10.67 1.71 8.99
CA LEU A 122 -10.73 0.26 9.12
C LEU A 122 -11.27 -0.17 10.49
N LYS A 123 -10.85 0.48 11.58
CA LYS A 123 -11.42 0.27 12.93
C LYS A 123 -12.91 0.62 12.99
N SER A 124 -13.34 1.59 12.20
CA SER A 124 -14.74 2.01 12.09
C SER A 124 -15.59 1.14 11.15
N GLY A 125 -15.02 0.07 10.60
CA GLY A 125 -15.73 -0.89 9.75
C GLY A 125 -15.77 -0.54 8.26
N ALA A 126 -14.83 0.27 7.75
CA ALA A 126 -14.67 0.48 6.33
C ALA A 126 -14.37 -0.84 5.60
N ASP A 127 -14.99 -1.04 4.45
CA ASP A 127 -14.76 -2.22 3.62
C ASP A 127 -13.44 -2.11 2.87
N ILE A 128 -12.44 -2.91 3.28
CA ILE A 128 -11.10 -2.95 2.67
C ILE A 128 -11.12 -3.47 1.23
N THR A 129 -12.20 -4.16 0.83
CA THR A 129 -12.39 -4.72 -0.52
C THR A 129 -13.32 -3.89 -1.39
N ALA A 130 -13.80 -2.74 -0.90
CA ALA A 130 -14.66 -1.86 -1.67
C ALA A 130 -14.01 -1.51 -3.02
N THR A 131 -14.80 -1.56 -4.10
CA THR A 131 -14.32 -1.27 -5.47
C THR A 131 -14.90 0.02 -6.00
N THR A 132 -14.14 0.74 -6.82
CA THR A 132 -14.64 1.90 -7.60
C THR A 132 -15.48 1.43 -8.78
N GLU A 133 -16.29 2.33 -9.36
CA GLU A 133 -17.04 2.05 -10.57
C GLU A 133 -16.11 2.04 -11.80
N GLY A 134 -16.41 1.17 -12.76
CA GLY A 134 -15.71 1.06 -14.04
C GLY A 134 -14.40 0.28 -13.98
N GLU A 135 -13.46 0.65 -13.11
CA GLU A 135 -12.14 0.03 -13.07
C GLU A 135 -11.95 -1.01 -11.96
N ASP A 136 -12.89 -1.13 -11.04
CA ASP A 136 -12.84 -2.07 -9.90
C ASP A 136 -11.60 -1.88 -8.99
N TRP A 137 -11.17 -0.64 -8.80
CA TRP A 137 -10.05 -0.36 -7.90
C TRP A 137 -10.47 -0.56 -6.44
N GLN A 138 -9.67 -1.31 -5.71
CA GLN A 138 -9.73 -1.38 -4.25
C GLN A 138 -8.79 -0.32 -3.63
N PRO A 139 -8.92 0.01 -2.33
CA PRO A 139 -8.01 0.96 -1.65
C PRO A 139 -6.52 0.65 -1.81
N ILE A 140 -6.16 -0.64 -1.86
CA ILE A 140 -4.77 -1.07 -2.11
C ILE A 140 -4.25 -0.65 -3.50
N HIS A 141 -5.12 -0.62 -4.52
CA HIS A 141 -4.75 -0.13 -5.85
C HIS A 141 -4.46 1.37 -5.83
N SER A 142 -5.30 2.15 -5.12
CA SER A 142 -5.06 3.59 -4.91
C SER A 142 -3.73 3.84 -4.21
N ALA A 143 -3.43 3.12 -3.13
CA ALA A 143 -2.16 3.26 -2.42
C ALA A 143 -0.94 2.97 -3.33
N CYS A 144 -1.01 1.90 -4.14
CA CYS A 144 0.09 1.51 -5.02
C CYS A 144 0.28 2.48 -6.20
N ARG A 145 -0.82 2.96 -6.80
CA ARG A 145 -0.76 3.89 -7.95
C ARG A 145 -0.10 5.21 -7.60
N TRP A 146 -0.28 5.66 -6.34
CA TRP A 146 0.20 6.95 -5.87
C TRP A 146 1.38 6.83 -4.89
N ASN A 147 2.02 5.66 -4.84
CA ASN A 147 3.18 5.38 -3.98
C ASN A 147 2.95 5.72 -2.49
N ALA A 148 1.76 5.47 -2.01
CA ALA A 148 1.36 5.69 -0.62
C ALA A 148 1.82 4.52 0.25
N ALA A 149 3.13 4.40 0.48
CA ALA A 149 3.75 3.23 1.07
C ALA A 149 3.30 2.97 2.52
N GLU A 150 3.14 4.03 3.33
CA GLU A 150 2.69 3.89 4.72
C GLU A 150 1.21 3.45 4.80
N ALA A 151 0.36 3.97 3.90
CA ALA A 151 -1.03 3.52 3.80
C ALA A 151 -1.11 2.08 3.28
N LEU A 152 -0.28 1.72 2.29
CA LEU A 152 -0.16 0.36 1.77
C LEU A 152 0.22 -0.64 2.86
N GLU A 153 1.19 -0.30 3.70
CA GLU A 153 1.61 -1.14 4.82
C GLU A 153 0.44 -1.43 5.77
N VAL A 154 -0.31 -0.39 6.16
CA VAL A 154 -1.51 -0.55 7.00
C VAL A 154 -2.53 -1.45 6.32
N LEU A 155 -2.83 -1.22 5.03
CA LEU A 155 -3.79 -2.05 4.30
C LEU A 155 -3.37 -3.53 4.26
N LEU A 156 -2.08 -3.82 4.04
CA LEU A 156 -1.56 -5.20 4.04
C LEU A 156 -1.66 -5.84 5.41
N VAL A 157 -1.35 -5.11 6.48
CA VAL A 157 -1.51 -5.58 7.88
C VAL A 157 -2.96 -5.92 8.18
N TRP A 158 -3.92 -5.14 7.68
CA TRP A 158 -5.36 -5.40 7.84
C TRP A 158 -5.91 -6.45 6.86
N GLY A 159 -5.06 -7.09 6.07
CA GLY A 159 -5.41 -8.24 5.24
C GLY A 159 -5.91 -7.88 3.84
N ALA A 160 -5.58 -6.71 3.31
CA ALA A 160 -5.83 -6.39 1.90
C ALA A 160 -5.20 -7.46 1.00
N ASN A 161 -5.92 -7.84 -0.06
CA ASN A 161 -5.41 -8.84 -0.99
C ASN A 161 -4.29 -8.26 -1.86
N VAL A 162 -3.05 -8.65 -1.61
CA VAL A 162 -1.86 -8.23 -2.38
C VAL A 162 -1.95 -8.57 -3.88
N ASN A 163 -2.80 -9.52 -4.25
CA ASN A 163 -3.04 -9.95 -5.62
C ASN A 163 -4.43 -9.56 -6.16
N ALA A 164 -5.09 -8.59 -5.53
CA ALA A 164 -6.36 -8.07 -6.04
C ALA A 164 -6.19 -7.58 -7.48
N THR A 165 -7.20 -7.79 -8.32
CA THR A 165 -7.15 -7.37 -9.73
C THR A 165 -8.22 -6.34 -10.02
N THR A 166 -7.86 -5.34 -10.82
CA THR A 166 -8.79 -4.39 -11.41
C THR A 166 -9.54 -5.03 -12.60
N ASN A 167 -10.50 -4.33 -13.16
CA ASN A 167 -11.20 -4.76 -14.39
C ASN A 167 -10.21 -5.00 -15.56
N GLY A 168 -9.11 -4.22 -15.65
CA GLY A 168 -8.01 -4.43 -16.60
C GLY A 168 -7.03 -5.55 -16.22
N GLY A 169 -7.30 -6.34 -15.19
CA GLY A 169 -6.42 -7.40 -14.70
C GLY A 169 -5.14 -6.89 -14.03
N GLN A 170 -5.06 -5.60 -13.72
CA GLN A 170 -3.89 -5.03 -13.07
C GLN A 170 -3.90 -5.37 -11.57
N THR A 171 -2.78 -5.84 -11.05
CA THR A 171 -2.56 -6.04 -9.62
C THR A 171 -1.94 -4.80 -8.98
N PRO A 172 -1.95 -4.67 -7.65
CA PRO A 172 -1.21 -3.62 -6.95
C PRO A 172 0.25 -3.50 -7.41
N LEU A 173 0.90 -4.64 -7.70
CA LEU A 173 2.28 -4.65 -8.18
C LEU A 173 2.42 -4.06 -9.60
N HIS A 174 1.44 -4.25 -10.50
CA HIS A 174 1.45 -3.59 -11.81
C HIS A 174 1.38 -2.07 -11.67
N LEU A 175 0.49 -1.59 -10.79
CA LEU A 175 0.32 -0.15 -10.57
C LEU A 175 1.54 0.48 -9.90
N ALA A 176 2.17 -0.21 -8.94
CA ALA A 176 3.42 0.23 -8.34
C ALA A 176 4.55 0.26 -9.37
N ALA A 177 4.65 -0.73 -10.27
CA ALA A 177 5.66 -0.78 -11.33
C ALA A 177 5.52 0.34 -12.38
N PHE A 178 4.31 0.90 -12.51
CA PHE A 178 4.04 2.04 -13.42
C PHE A 178 4.50 3.38 -12.84
N CYS A 179 4.57 3.52 -11.51
CA CYS A 179 4.78 4.77 -10.82
C CYS A 179 6.28 5.07 -10.66
N GLU A 180 6.70 6.26 -11.03
CA GLU A 180 8.06 6.74 -10.72
C GLU A 180 8.26 6.85 -9.20
N ASN A 181 9.49 6.60 -8.73
CA ASN A 181 9.85 6.63 -7.31
C ASN A 181 9.06 5.68 -6.40
N SER A 182 8.51 4.60 -6.95
CA SER A 182 7.68 3.62 -6.22
C SER A 182 8.49 2.60 -5.38
N GLN A 183 9.76 2.82 -5.14
CA GLN A 183 10.66 1.86 -4.50
C GLN A 183 10.09 1.30 -3.18
N ASN A 184 9.56 2.16 -2.30
CA ASN A 184 9.03 1.71 -1.01
C ASN A 184 7.80 0.80 -1.17
N SER A 185 6.88 1.15 -2.06
CA SER A 185 5.69 0.33 -2.35
C SER A 185 6.08 -0.99 -3.03
N LEU A 186 7.05 -0.97 -3.94
CA LEU A 186 7.57 -2.18 -4.59
C LEU A 186 8.26 -3.10 -3.59
N GLU A 187 9.10 -2.59 -2.70
CA GLU A 187 9.76 -3.37 -1.66
C GLU A 187 8.74 -4.08 -0.76
N LEU A 188 7.70 -3.35 -0.31
CA LEU A 188 6.63 -3.91 0.52
C LEU A 188 5.87 -5.04 -0.21
N LEU A 189 5.52 -4.83 -1.48
CA LEU A 189 4.80 -5.82 -2.26
C LEU A 189 5.68 -7.03 -2.59
N LEU A 190 6.90 -6.81 -3.08
CA LEU A 190 7.81 -7.88 -3.51
C LEU A 190 8.27 -8.78 -2.36
N THR A 191 8.31 -8.26 -1.13
CA THR A 191 8.63 -9.05 0.07
C THR A 191 7.42 -9.76 0.67
N HIS A 192 6.19 -9.51 0.17
CA HIS A 192 4.99 -10.11 0.72
C HIS A 192 4.88 -11.61 0.38
N PRO A 193 4.71 -12.52 1.37
CA PRO A 193 4.82 -13.98 1.18
C PRO A 193 3.76 -14.58 0.25
N LYS A 194 2.60 -13.93 0.10
CA LYS A 194 1.50 -14.40 -0.76
C LYS A 194 1.49 -13.74 -2.14
N LEU A 195 2.52 -12.98 -2.49
CA LEU A 195 2.57 -12.28 -3.78
C LEU A 195 2.69 -13.24 -4.97
N LYS A 196 1.94 -12.96 -6.03
CA LYS A 196 2.05 -13.60 -7.35
C LYS A 196 2.67 -12.61 -8.34
N SER A 197 4.01 -12.52 -8.35
CA SER A 197 4.76 -11.52 -9.12
C SER A 197 4.67 -11.66 -10.65
N MET A 198 4.28 -12.83 -11.15
CA MET A 198 4.22 -13.15 -12.58
C MET A 198 2.79 -13.08 -13.16
N THR A 199 1.83 -12.53 -12.43
CA THR A 199 0.47 -12.33 -12.93
C THR A 199 0.49 -11.42 -14.15
N LYS A 200 -0.27 -11.76 -15.18
CA LYS A 200 -0.42 -10.95 -16.40
C LYS A 200 -1.71 -10.15 -16.37
N ASN A 201 -1.62 -8.89 -16.79
CA ASN A 201 -2.80 -8.03 -16.99
C ASN A 201 -3.51 -8.33 -18.34
N ALA A 202 -4.56 -7.59 -18.67
CA ALA A 202 -5.31 -7.74 -19.93
C ALA A 202 -4.46 -7.51 -21.20
N GLN A 203 -3.35 -6.77 -21.11
CA GLN A 203 -2.39 -6.54 -22.18
C GLN A 203 -1.32 -7.66 -22.27
N SER A 204 -1.43 -8.69 -21.43
CA SER A 204 -0.45 -9.77 -21.28
C SER A 204 0.90 -9.33 -20.70
N ASP A 205 1.00 -8.13 -20.16
CA ASP A 205 2.19 -7.63 -19.46
C ASP A 205 2.25 -8.18 -18.03
N THR A 206 3.45 -8.53 -17.59
CA THR A 206 3.75 -8.73 -16.16
C THR A 206 4.14 -7.41 -15.50
N PRO A 207 4.08 -7.29 -14.17
CA PRO A 207 4.58 -6.08 -13.47
C PRO A 207 6.03 -5.74 -13.83
N LYS A 208 6.88 -6.76 -14.03
CA LYS A 208 8.27 -6.57 -14.45
C LYS A 208 8.36 -5.97 -15.86
N ASP A 209 7.52 -6.40 -16.81
CA ASP A 209 7.50 -5.85 -18.17
C ASP A 209 7.15 -4.35 -18.15
N ILE A 210 6.21 -3.96 -17.27
CA ILE A 210 5.86 -2.54 -17.06
C ILE A 210 7.04 -1.76 -16.47
N ALA A 211 7.68 -2.30 -15.43
CA ALA A 211 8.85 -1.68 -14.82
C ALA A 211 10.00 -1.49 -15.83
N MET A 212 10.25 -2.48 -16.68
CA MET A 212 11.26 -2.40 -17.74
C MET A 212 10.94 -1.33 -18.77
N ARG A 213 9.67 -1.18 -19.16
CA ARG A 213 9.23 -0.19 -20.14
C ARG A 213 9.36 1.24 -19.61
N ASN A 214 9.10 1.42 -18.31
CA ASN A 214 9.16 2.73 -17.66
C ASN A 214 10.55 3.05 -17.08
N GLY A 215 11.49 2.12 -17.11
CA GLY A 215 12.82 2.29 -16.53
C GLY A 215 12.85 2.34 -15.00
N ASN A 216 11.78 1.85 -14.34
CA ASN A 216 11.59 2.01 -12.91
C ASN A 216 11.96 0.75 -12.12
N CYS A 217 12.93 0.85 -11.22
CA CYS A 217 13.24 -0.14 -10.17
C CYS A 217 13.26 -1.61 -10.64
N VAL A 218 13.65 -1.88 -11.88
CA VAL A 218 13.72 -3.24 -12.46
C VAL A 218 14.59 -4.17 -11.61
N GLU A 219 15.64 -3.61 -11.02
CA GLU A 219 16.59 -4.32 -10.16
C GLU A 219 15.93 -4.97 -8.95
N LEU A 220 14.87 -4.36 -8.40
CA LEU A 220 14.13 -4.94 -7.27
C LEU A 220 13.46 -6.27 -7.64
N PHE A 221 12.96 -6.38 -8.86
CA PHE A 221 12.36 -7.63 -9.35
C PHE A 221 13.41 -8.75 -9.49
N ASP A 222 14.64 -8.41 -9.81
CA ASP A 222 15.73 -9.38 -9.96
C ASP A 222 16.27 -9.82 -8.60
N LEU A 223 16.27 -8.96 -7.60
CA LEU A 223 16.72 -9.28 -6.25
C LEU A 223 15.81 -10.27 -5.51
N VAL A 224 14.51 -10.21 -5.76
CA VAL A 224 13.51 -11.01 -5.02
C VAL A 224 13.21 -12.35 -5.70
N GLN A 225 13.34 -12.46 -7.02
CA GLN A 225 13.05 -13.70 -7.76
C GLN A 225 13.94 -14.92 -7.44
N PRO A 226 15.25 -14.81 -7.16
CA PRO A 226 16.07 -15.96 -6.82
C PRO A 226 15.67 -16.64 -5.51
N ALA A 227 15.33 -15.87 -4.49
CA ALA A 227 14.97 -16.39 -3.17
C ALA A 227 13.67 -17.20 -3.17
N TYR A 228 12.75 -16.92 -4.11
CA TYR A 228 11.47 -17.64 -4.21
C TYR A 228 11.57 -18.94 -5.01
N ARG A 229 12.54 -19.07 -5.93
CA ARG A 229 12.76 -20.29 -6.72
C ARG A 229 13.33 -21.43 -5.88
N ASP A 230 14.19 -21.11 -4.91
CA ASP A 230 14.86 -22.13 -4.10
C ASP A 230 13.95 -22.77 -3.04
N ILE A 231 12.87 -22.06 -2.62
CA ILE A 231 11.95 -22.60 -1.61
C ILE A 231 10.93 -23.56 -2.24
N THR A 232 10.54 -23.36 -3.49
CA THR A 232 9.55 -24.23 -4.16
C THR A 232 10.14 -25.53 -4.73
N THR A 233 11.44 -25.61 -4.94
CA THR A 233 12.11 -26.83 -5.45
C THR A 233 12.43 -27.87 -4.38
N HIS A 234 12.29 -27.54 -3.09
CA HIS A 234 12.57 -28.47 -1.99
C HIS A 234 11.33 -29.13 -1.37
N TYR A 235 10.13 -28.86 -1.91
CA TYR A 235 8.87 -29.46 -1.43
C TYR A 235 8.07 -30.16 -2.54
N SER A 236 8.72 -30.64 -3.59
CA SER A 236 8.08 -31.51 -4.61
C SER A 236 8.60 -32.95 -4.46
#